data_03b7aece9fcbefd1eff99490cf93411f
#
_entry.id   03b7aece9fcbefd1eff99490cf93411f
#
_cell.length_a   1.000
_cell.length_b   1.000
_cell.length_c   1.000
_cell.angle_alpha   90.00
_cell.angle_beta   90.00
_cell.angle_gamma   90.00
#
_symmetry.space_group_name_H-M   'P 1'
#
loop_
_entity.id
_entity.type
_entity.pdbx_description
1 polymer ?
#
loop_
_entity_poly.entity_id
_entity_poly.type
_entity_poly.pdbx_seq_one_letter_code
_entity_poly.pdbx_strand_id
1 'polypeptide(L)'
;DGGFLQVWTDISDIKKKERDMSQLINAIDQIPNVFMLWDENHKLIHANNTAIKNIKKLHNFNLKDGVSRKQLVESIIKSGDLTVPKGMTKNEFISKREKEIQKLQGASRFETKYTNGNTYAGFFTKLSDNTYTQVMDDITDLKENENKLIENEKRFLLMAEAINAYIFDWDISNKTVVLTHPSKRNVLQTVSEEEAFNAVFKEDREAYKKATVEHFKNKTHLFDHEHRQMFDKKTKKVEWF
;
A
#
# COMPACT_ATOMS: atom_id res chain seq x y z
N ASP A 1 2.93 -22.67 -75.67
CA ASP A 1 3.75 -21.86 -74.79
C ASP A 1 3.04 -21.67 -73.47
N GLY A 2 3.44 -22.46 -72.46
CA GLY A 2 2.88 -22.36 -71.10
C GLY A 2 3.71 -21.37 -70.28
N GLY A 3 3.29 -20.13 -70.23
CA GLY A 3 3.85 -19.12 -69.32
C GLY A 3 3.13 -19.17 -67.97
N PHE A 4 3.86 -18.94 -66.87
CA PHE A 4 3.22 -18.72 -65.57
C PHE A 4 3.60 -17.35 -65.05
N LEU A 5 2.66 -16.72 -64.35
CA LEU A 5 2.83 -15.44 -63.68
C LEU A 5 3.11 -15.73 -62.19
N GLN A 6 4.18 -15.11 -61.68
CA GLN A 6 4.50 -15.14 -60.27
C GLN A 6 4.43 -13.72 -59.70
N VAL A 7 3.67 -13.58 -58.59
CA VAL A 7 3.49 -12.32 -57.91
C VAL A 7 4.18 -12.40 -56.53
N TRP A 8 5.02 -11.41 -56.23
CA TRP A 8 5.71 -11.31 -54.94
C TRP A 8 5.14 -10.09 -54.20
N THR A 9 4.89 -10.26 -52.91
CA THR A 9 4.47 -9.17 -52.03
C THR A 9 5.52 -9.06 -50.91
N ASP A 10 6.02 -7.86 -50.69
CA ASP A 10 6.89 -7.60 -49.51
C ASP A 10 6.01 -7.58 -48.25
N ILE A 11 6.29 -8.49 -47.33
CA ILE A 11 5.60 -8.61 -46.04
C ILE A 11 6.52 -8.26 -44.86
N SER A 12 7.65 -7.61 -45.10
CA SER A 12 8.65 -7.31 -44.06
C SER A 12 8.06 -6.49 -42.91
N ASP A 13 7.25 -5.49 -43.20
CA ASP A 13 6.57 -4.65 -42.21
C ASP A 13 5.55 -5.47 -41.38
N ILE A 14 4.84 -6.40 -42.01
CA ILE A 14 3.88 -7.28 -41.33
C ILE A 14 4.67 -8.16 -40.35
N LYS A 15 5.75 -8.79 -40.82
CA LYS A 15 6.59 -9.65 -39.98
C LYS A 15 7.27 -8.91 -38.85
N LYS A 16 7.66 -7.66 -39.05
CA LYS A 16 8.20 -6.79 -38.00
C LYS A 16 7.14 -6.51 -36.93
N LYS A 17 5.93 -6.11 -37.32
CA LYS A 17 4.82 -5.85 -36.38
C LYS A 17 4.43 -7.10 -35.58
N GLU A 18 4.38 -8.28 -36.22
CA GLU A 18 4.13 -9.56 -35.54
C GLU A 18 5.18 -9.83 -34.48
N ARG A 19 6.46 -9.62 -34.78
CA ARG A 19 7.57 -9.81 -33.84
C ARG A 19 7.48 -8.84 -32.66
N ASP A 20 7.26 -7.56 -32.94
CA ASP A 20 7.13 -6.53 -31.91
C ASP A 20 5.94 -6.83 -30.97
N MET A 21 4.81 -7.24 -31.54
CA MET A 21 3.64 -7.64 -30.76
C MET A 21 3.93 -8.88 -29.89
N SER A 22 4.59 -9.89 -30.43
CA SER A 22 4.99 -11.07 -29.68
C SER A 22 5.92 -10.74 -28.51
N GLN A 23 6.87 -9.81 -28.71
CA GLN A 23 7.74 -9.33 -27.64
C GLN A 23 6.97 -8.62 -26.53
N LEU A 24 5.98 -7.79 -26.88
CA LEU A 24 5.13 -7.10 -25.91
C LEU A 24 4.30 -8.09 -25.08
N ILE A 25 3.68 -9.06 -25.73
CA ILE A 25 2.90 -10.13 -25.05
C ILE A 25 3.82 -10.90 -24.09
N ASN A 26 5.00 -11.32 -24.56
CA ASN A 26 5.97 -12.02 -23.71
C ASN A 26 6.41 -11.18 -22.51
N ALA A 27 6.59 -9.87 -22.68
CA ALA A 27 6.92 -8.97 -21.57
C ALA A 27 5.78 -8.91 -20.55
N ILE A 28 4.55 -8.76 -21.01
CA ILE A 28 3.34 -8.76 -20.15
C ILE A 28 3.20 -10.08 -19.40
N ASP A 29 3.50 -11.21 -20.05
CA ASP A 29 3.42 -12.54 -19.45
C ASP A 29 4.46 -12.78 -18.33
N GLN A 30 5.55 -11.99 -18.31
CA GLN A 30 6.57 -12.04 -17.26
C GLN A 30 6.31 -11.08 -16.10
N ILE A 31 5.31 -10.20 -16.19
CA ILE A 31 4.96 -9.29 -15.09
C ILE A 31 4.48 -10.10 -13.88
N PRO A 32 5.03 -9.85 -12.66
CA PRO A 32 4.62 -10.58 -11.45
C PRO A 32 3.20 -10.24 -10.98
N ASN A 33 2.69 -9.07 -11.37
CA ASN A 33 1.33 -8.64 -11.06
C ASN A 33 0.31 -9.34 -11.98
N VAL A 34 -0.91 -9.49 -11.50
CA VAL A 34 -2.03 -9.94 -12.32
C VAL A 34 -2.32 -8.88 -13.39
N PHE A 35 -2.32 -9.29 -14.66
CA PHE A 35 -2.73 -8.46 -15.78
C PHE A 35 -3.83 -9.16 -16.57
N MET A 36 -4.92 -8.43 -16.85
CA MET A 36 -6.02 -8.87 -17.68
C MET A 36 -6.46 -7.75 -18.62
N LEU A 37 -6.71 -8.09 -19.88
CA LEU A 37 -7.25 -7.20 -20.91
C LEU A 37 -8.64 -7.69 -21.28
N TRP A 38 -9.64 -6.80 -21.29
CA TRP A 38 -11.04 -7.07 -21.52
C TRP A 38 -11.53 -6.25 -22.71
N ASP A 39 -12.40 -6.81 -23.54
CA ASP A 39 -13.08 -6.09 -24.62
C ASP A 39 -14.18 -5.15 -24.05
N GLU A 40 -14.80 -4.40 -24.93
CA GLU A 40 -15.92 -3.48 -24.62
C GLU A 40 -17.15 -4.18 -24.01
N ASN A 41 -17.28 -5.50 -24.23
CA ASN A 41 -18.35 -6.36 -23.71
C ASN A 41 -17.90 -7.12 -22.45
N HIS A 42 -16.75 -6.73 -21.85
CA HIS A 42 -16.15 -7.36 -20.68
C HIS A 42 -15.82 -8.85 -20.86
N LYS A 43 -15.46 -9.27 -22.08
CA LYS A 43 -14.88 -10.58 -22.37
C LYS A 43 -13.36 -10.49 -22.35
N LEU A 44 -12.72 -11.51 -21.84
CA LEU A 44 -11.27 -11.58 -21.74
C LEU A 44 -10.65 -11.67 -23.14
N ILE A 45 -9.77 -10.75 -23.46
CA ILE A 45 -8.91 -10.76 -24.65
C ILE A 45 -7.58 -11.47 -24.32
N HIS A 46 -6.98 -11.11 -23.16
CA HIS A 46 -5.70 -11.67 -22.72
C HIS A 46 -5.58 -11.63 -21.21
N ALA A 47 -4.90 -12.64 -20.66
CA ALA A 47 -4.48 -12.68 -19.27
C ALA A 47 -3.06 -13.21 -19.19
N ASN A 48 -2.19 -12.55 -18.41
CA ASN A 48 -0.83 -13.00 -18.26
C ASN A 48 -0.72 -14.28 -17.41
N ASN A 49 0.43 -14.91 -17.42
CA ASN A 49 0.68 -16.16 -16.71
C ASN A 49 0.38 -16.07 -15.22
N THR A 50 0.67 -14.93 -14.58
CA THR A 50 0.37 -14.68 -13.17
C THR A 50 -1.14 -14.67 -12.91
N ALA A 51 -1.93 -14.03 -13.77
CA ALA A 51 -3.40 -14.01 -13.68
C ALA A 51 -3.96 -15.43 -13.78
N ILE A 52 -3.53 -16.21 -14.80
CA ILE A 52 -4.00 -17.57 -15.05
C ILE A 52 -3.70 -18.48 -13.86
N LYS A 53 -2.47 -18.43 -13.33
CA LYS A 53 -2.04 -19.23 -12.17
C LYS A 53 -2.81 -18.87 -10.90
N ASN A 54 -2.92 -17.58 -10.60
CA ASN A 54 -3.56 -17.12 -9.36
C ASN A 54 -5.06 -17.42 -9.36
N ILE A 55 -5.76 -17.12 -10.45
CA ILE A 55 -7.20 -17.40 -10.57
C ILE A 55 -7.49 -18.90 -10.49
N LYS A 56 -6.66 -19.73 -11.13
CA LYS A 56 -6.79 -21.19 -11.03
C LYS A 56 -6.55 -21.68 -9.60
N LYS A 57 -5.49 -21.20 -8.95
CA LYS A 57 -5.12 -21.61 -7.59
C LYS A 57 -6.16 -21.18 -6.56
N LEU A 58 -6.59 -19.93 -6.61
CA LEU A 58 -7.46 -19.34 -5.58
C LEU A 58 -8.94 -19.71 -5.77
N HIS A 59 -9.42 -19.72 -7.00
CA HIS A 59 -10.86 -19.85 -7.28
C HIS A 59 -11.23 -21.11 -8.07
N ASN A 60 -10.25 -21.98 -8.36
CA ASN A 60 -10.42 -23.17 -9.21
C ASN A 60 -11.11 -22.86 -10.55
N PHE A 61 -10.82 -21.70 -11.12
CA PHE A 61 -11.42 -21.23 -12.35
C PHE A 61 -10.39 -21.16 -13.49
N ASN A 62 -10.73 -21.69 -14.65
CA ASN A 62 -9.87 -21.66 -15.83
C ASN A 62 -10.10 -20.34 -16.58
N LEU A 63 -9.18 -19.42 -16.41
CA LEU A 63 -9.16 -18.17 -17.15
C LEU A 63 -8.64 -18.41 -18.56
N LYS A 64 -9.45 -18.12 -19.57
CA LYS A 64 -9.13 -18.25 -20.99
C LYS A 64 -9.85 -17.20 -21.81
N ASP A 65 -9.38 -16.92 -23.01
CA ASP A 65 -9.97 -15.94 -23.92
C ASP A 65 -11.46 -16.17 -24.12
N GLY A 66 -12.21 -15.06 -24.20
CA GLY A 66 -13.66 -15.05 -24.36
C GLY A 66 -14.45 -15.30 -23.07
N VAL A 67 -13.83 -15.65 -21.95
CA VAL A 67 -14.51 -15.72 -20.65
C VAL A 67 -15.02 -14.34 -20.27
N SER A 68 -16.27 -14.23 -19.81
CA SER A 68 -16.80 -12.95 -19.34
C SER A 68 -16.30 -12.63 -17.93
N ARG A 69 -16.11 -11.36 -17.66
CA ARG A 69 -15.78 -10.86 -16.32
C ARG A 69 -16.85 -11.26 -15.29
N LYS A 70 -18.10 -11.30 -15.68
CA LYS A 70 -19.21 -11.84 -14.87
C LYS A 70 -18.92 -13.26 -14.39
N GLN A 71 -18.53 -14.17 -15.29
CA GLN A 71 -18.19 -15.57 -14.94
C GLN A 71 -17.02 -15.65 -13.96
N LEU A 72 -16.00 -14.78 -14.13
CA LEU A 72 -14.88 -14.71 -13.20
C LEU A 72 -15.38 -14.26 -11.80
N VAL A 73 -16.14 -13.17 -11.71
CA VAL A 73 -16.67 -12.68 -10.42
C VAL A 73 -17.60 -13.72 -9.77
N GLU A 74 -18.41 -14.43 -10.56
CA GLU A 74 -19.23 -15.54 -10.07
C GLU A 74 -18.40 -16.68 -9.47
N SER A 75 -17.27 -17.00 -10.08
CA SER A 75 -16.38 -18.04 -9.55
C SER A 75 -15.75 -17.61 -8.23
N ILE A 76 -15.35 -16.34 -8.10
CA ILE A 76 -14.78 -15.77 -6.86
C ILE A 76 -15.83 -15.77 -5.73
N ILE A 77 -17.09 -15.46 -6.03
CA ILE A 77 -18.19 -15.56 -5.06
C ILE A 77 -18.44 -17.03 -4.68
N LYS A 78 -18.37 -17.93 -5.65
CA LYS A 78 -18.60 -19.37 -5.42
C LYS A 78 -17.50 -20.01 -4.58
N SER A 79 -16.26 -19.58 -4.71
CA SER A 79 -15.14 -20.02 -3.84
C SER A 79 -15.27 -19.49 -2.40
N GLY A 80 -16.18 -18.51 -2.17
CA GLY A 80 -16.37 -17.89 -0.87
C GLY A 80 -15.40 -16.73 -0.61
N ASP A 81 -14.51 -16.42 -1.53
CA ASP A 81 -13.49 -15.36 -1.35
C ASP A 81 -14.04 -13.95 -1.47
N LEU A 82 -15.19 -13.78 -2.11
CA LEU A 82 -15.88 -12.50 -2.22
C LEU A 82 -17.30 -12.59 -1.67
N THR A 83 -17.59 -11.80 -0.64
CA THR A 83 -18.91 -11.77 0.01
C THR A 83 -19.84 -10.79 -0.68
N VAL A 84 -21.07 -11.23 -0.95
CA VAL A 84 -22.14 -10.35 -1.42
C VAL A 84 -22.68 -9.56 -0.21
N PRO A 85 -22.82 -8.22 -0.28
CA PRO A 85 -23.34 -7.41 0.82
C PRO A 85 -24.74 -7.86 1.26
N LYS A 86 -25.04 -7.74 2.55
CA LYS A 86 -26.37 -8.04 3.10
C LYS A 86 -27.45 -7.21 2.40
N GLY A 87 -28.55 -7.84 2.03
CA GLY A 87 -29.67 -7.18 1.34
C GLY A 87 -29.51 -7.03 -0.17
N MET A 88 -28.45 -7.59 -0.76
CA MET A 88 -28.23 -7.58 -2.21
C MET A 88 -28.14 -9.01 -2.74
N THR A 89 -28.75 -9.27 -3.88
CA THR A 89 -28.59 -10.55 -4.58
C THR A 89 -27.23 -10.60 -5.30
N LYS A 90 -26.74 -11.81 -5.58
CA LYS A 90 -25.53 -12.02 -6.37
C LYS A 90 -25.56 -11.28 -7.72
N ASN A 91 -26.70 -11.35 -8.41
CA ASN A 91 -26.85 -10.70 -9.73
C ASN A 91 -26.83 -9.17 -9.61
N GLU A 92 -27.48 -8.60 -8.64
CA GLU A 92 -27.44 -7.16 -8.37
C GLU A 92 -26.04 -6.68 -8.03
N PHE A 93 -25.32 -7.42 -7.21
CA PHE A 93 -23.94 -7.11 -6.86
C PHE A 93 -23.01 -7.11 -8.08
N ILE A 94 -23.10 -8.15 -8.91
CA ILE A 94 -22.30 -8.25 -10.14
C ILE A 94 -22.68 -7.12 -11.12
N SER A 95 -23.99 -6.90 -11.35
CA SER A 95 -24.47 -5.84 -12.24
C SER A 95 -24.04 -4.44 -11.78
N LYS A 96 -24.02 -4.20 -10.48
CA LYS A 96 -23.51 -2.94 -9.92
C LYS A 96 -22.04 -2.73 -10.26
N ARG A 97 -21.19 -3.74 -10.03
CA ARG A 97 -19.75 -3.69 -10.36
C ARG A 97 -19.48 -3.50 -11.84
N GLU A 98 -20.27 -4.16 -12.71
CA GLU A 98 -20.17 -3.98 -14.15
C GLU A 98 -20.50 -2.54 -14.57
N LYS A 99 -21.60 -1.97 -14.05
CA LYS A 99 -22.01 -0.59 -14.31
C LYS A 99 -20.97 0.43 -13.82
N GLU A 100 -20.32 0.17 -12.69
CA GLU A 100 -19.25 1.02 -12.16
C GLU A 100 -18.08 1.08 -13.14
N ILE A 101 -17.66 -0.06 -13.68
CA ILE A 101 -16.58 -0.12 -14.67
C ILE A 101 -16.97 0.54 -16.00
N GLN A 102 -18.20 0.33 -16.48
CA GLN A 102 -18.67 1.00 -17.72
C GLN A 102 -18.64 2.52 -17.64
N LYS A 103 -18.85 3.08 -16.45
CA LYS A 103 -18.82 4.53 -16.20
C LYS A 103 -17.42 5.10 -16.04
N LEU A 104 -16.37 4.27 -16.04
CA LEU A 104 -15.01 4.75 -15.86
C LEU A 104 -14.60 5.71 -16.99
N GLN A 105 -13.96 6.80 -16.60
CA GLN A 105 -13.24 7.70 -17.47
C GLN A 105 -11.76 7.67 -17.05
N GLY A 106 -10.94 6.91 -17.81
CA GLY A 106 -9.54 6.71 -17.47
C GLY A 106 -9.32 5.62 -16.42
N ALA A 107 -8.38 5.83 -15.49
CA ALA A 107 -7.99 4.85 -14.48
C ALA A 107 -8.76 5.03 -13.16
N SER A 108 -9.20 3.93 -12.56
CA SER A 108 -9.78 3.89 -11.23
C SER A 108 -9.06 2.87 -10.37
N ARG A 109 -8.60 3.31 -9.19
CA ARG A 109 -7.99 2.43 -8.19
C ARG A 109 -9.08 1.66 -7.44
N PHE A 110 -8.79 0.41 -7.13
CA PHE A 110 -9.60 -0.41 -6.22
C PHE A 110 -8.71 -1.14 -5.22
N GLU A 111 -9.31 -1.48 -4.09
CA GLU A 111 -8.75 -2.40 -3.10
C GLU A 111 -9.85 -3.40 -2.72
N THR A 112 -9.52 -4.66 -2.63
CA THR A 112 -10.48 -5.72 -2.29
C THR A 112 -9.83 -6.67 -1.30
N LYS A 113 -10.44 -6.81 -0.12
CA LYS A 113 -10.07 -7.83 0.85
C LYS A 113 -10.94 -9.05 0.64
N TYR A 114 -10.30 -10.20 0.47
CA TYR A 114 -10.97 -11.48 0.35
C TYR A 114 -11.20 -12.11 1.73
N THR A 115 -12.17 -13.00 1.82
CA THR A 115 -12.54 -13.69 3.09
C THR A 115 -11.44 -14.62 3.59
N ASN A 116 -10.56 -15.11 2.70
CA ASN A 116 -9.37 -15.88 3.05
C ASN A 116 -8.26 -15.04 3.71
N GLY A 117 -8.49 -13.71 3.87
CA GLY A 117 -7.54 -12.77 4.47
C GLY A 117 -6.69 -11.99 3.48
N ASN A 118 -6.53 -12.46 2.26
CA ASN A 118 -5.72 -11.79 1.24
C ASN A 118 -6.33 -10.45 0.84
N THR A 119 -5.46 -9.46 0.60
CA THR A 119 -5.85 -8.13 0.14
C THR A 119 -5.18 -7.84 -1.20
N TYR A 120 -5.99 -7.49 -2.19
CA TYR A 120 -5.53 -7.12 -3.52
C TYR A 120 -5.85 -5.66 -3.79
N ALA A 121 -4.88 -4.94 -4.35
CA ALA A 121 -5.08 -3.59 -4.85
C ALA A 121 -4.70 -3.50 -6.33
N GLY A 122 -5.29 -2.57 -7.04
CA GLY A 122 -4.98 -2.41 -8.46
C GLY A 122 -5.75 -1.29 -9.12
N PHE A 123 -5.73 -1.35 -10.43
CA PHE A 123 -6.38 -0.38 -11.28
C PHE A 123 -7.22 -1.05 -12.36
N PHE A 124 -8.40 -0.49 -12.59
CA PHE A 124 -9.13 -0.63 -13.85
C PHE A 124 -8.86 0.61 -14.69
N THR A 125 -8.47 0.42 -15.95
CA THR A 125 -8.26 1.55 -16.86
C THR A 125 -9.04 1.30 -18.14
N LYS A 126 -9.91 2.26 -18.50
CA LYS A 126 -10.57 2.27 -19.80
C LYS A 126 -9.65 2.89 -20.82
N LEU A 127 -9.39 2.18 -21.92
CA LEU A 127 -8.56 2.62 -23.03
C LEU A 127 -9.40 3.36 -24.10
N SER A 128 -8.72 4.01 -25.04
CA SER A 128 -9.36 4.85 -26.08
C SER A 128 -10.24 4.06 -27.07
N ASP A 129 -9.98 2.77 -27.21
CA ASP A 129 -10.73 1.83 -28.04
C ASP A 129 -11.89 1.13 -27.30
N ASN A 130 -12.23 1.62 -26.11
CA ASN A 130 -13.22 1.05 -25.20
C ASN A 130 -12.86 -0.32 -24.61
N THR A 131 -11.65 -0.80 -24.79
CA THR A 131 -11.15 -1.95 -24.01
C THR A 131 -10.79 -1.54 -22.59
N TYR A 132 -10.63 -2.52 -21.71
CA TYR A 132 -10.31 -2.28 -20.30
C TYR A 132 -9.09 -3.09 -19.88
N THR A 133 -8.14 -2.47 -19.22
CA THR A 133 -7.09 -3.18 -18.50
C THR A 133 -7.43 -3.31 -17.04
N GLN A 134 -7.10 -4.44 -16.45
CA GLN A 134 -7.13 -4.68 -15.02
C GLN A 134 -5.75 -5.16 -14.58
N VAL A 135 -5.12 -4.38 -13.72
CA VAL A 135 -3.84 -4.73 -13.09
C VAL A 135 -4.08 -4.88 -11.60
N MET A 136 -3.61 -5.98 -11.00
CA MET A 136 -3.76 -6.23 -9.55
C MET A 136 -2.47 -6.74 -8.96
N ASP A 137 -2.24 -6.36 -7.72
CA ASP A 137 -1.14 -6.84 -6.90
C ASP A 137 -1.66 -7.41 -5.57
N ASP A 138 -0.99 -8.44 -5.07
CA ASP A 138 -1.23 -8.95 -3.72
C ASP A 138 -0.48 -8.05 -2.73
N ILE A 139 -1.24 -7.29 -1.95
CA ILE A 139 -0.70 -6.38 -0.93
C ILE A 139 -0.93 -6.91 0.49
N THR A 140 -1.16 -8.21 0.64
CA THR A 140 -1.47 -8.84 1.94
C THR A 140 -0.37 -8.58 2.94
N ASP A 141 0.89 -8.91 2.59
CA ASP A 141 2.04 -8.70 3.47
C ASP A 141 2.23 -7.22 3.83
N LEU A 142 2.00 -6.32 2.87
CA LEU A 142 2.07 -4.87 3.11
C LEU A 142 1.03 -4.45 4.15
N LYS A 143 -0.21 -4.90 4.00
CA LYS A 143 -1.29 -4.60 4.93
C LYS A 143 -1.10 -5.23 6.31
N GLU A 144 -0.58 -6.43 6.37
CA GLU A 144 -0.23 -7.06 7.64
C GLU A 144 0.87 -6.31 8.38
N ASN A 145 1.91 -5.88 7.66
CA ASN A 145 3.00 -5.11 8.26
C ASN A 145 2.53 -3.72 8.71
N GLU A 146 1.69 -3.03 7.91
CA GLU A 146 1.07 -1.77 8.29
C GLU A 146 0.24 -1.93 9.59
N ASN A 147 -0.59 -2.97 9.67
CA ASN A 147 -1.38 -3.25 10.87
C ASN A 147 -0.51 -3.57 12.09
N LYS A 148 0.55 -4.36 11.93
CA LYS A 148 1.51 -4.65 13.01
C LYS A 148 2.20 -3.37 13.52
N LEU A 149 2.56 -2.47 12.61
CA LEU A 149 3.15 -1.18 12.98
C LEU A 149 2.18 -0.34 13.82
N ILE A 150 0.93 -0.21 13.35
CA ILE A 150 -0.14 0.51 14.07
C ILE A 150 -0.39 -0.13 15.45
N GLU A 151 -0.43 -1.45 15.53
CA GLU A 151 -0.64 -2.16 16.79
C GLU A 151 0.53 -1.96 17.76
N ASN A 152 1.76 -2.02 17.28
CA ASN A 152 2.96 -1.79 18.09
C ASN A 152 3.01 -0.34 18.60
N GLU A 153 2.71 0.64 17.75
CA GLU A 153 2.60 2.05 18.16
C GLU A 153 1.56 2.22 19.25
N LYS A 154 0.37 1.63 19.06
CA LYS A 154 -0.67 1.68 20.08
C LYS A 154 -0.24 1.04 21.41
N ARG A 155 0.42 -0.12 21.35
CA ARG A 155 0.96 -0.79 22.55
C ARG A 155 2.01 0.08 23.24
N PHE A 156 2.91 0.70 22.47
CA PHE A 156 3.93 1.60 23.01
C PHE A 156 3.29 2.79 23.74
N LEU A 157 2.29 3.43 23.13
CA LEU A 157 1.56 4.54 23.76
C LEU A 157 0.84 4.12 25.04
N LEU A 158 0.20 2.94 25.05
CA LEU A 158 -0.46 2.40 26.25
C LEU A 158 0.53 2.09 27.39
N MET A 159 1.72 1.56 27.07
CA MET A 159 2.76 1.34 28.06
C MET A 159 3.26 2.66 28.67
N ALA A 160 3.54 3.65 27.81
CA ALA A 160 3.97 4.98 28.28
C ALA A 160 2.88 5.66 29.12
N GLU A 161 1.59 5.50 28.77
CA GLU A 161 0.47 5.98 29.56
C GLU A 161 0.40 5.29 30.95
N ALA A 162 0.57 3.96 30.99
CA ALA A 162 0.50 3.18 32.21
C ALA A 162 1.56 3.58 33.27
N ILE A 163 2.74 3.99 32.80
CA ILE A 163 3.83 4.50 33.67
C ILE A 163 3.84 6.02 33.77
N ASN A 164 2.85 6.71 33.21
CA ASN A 164 2.76 8.18 33.17
C ASN A 164 4.03 8.85 32.62
N ALA A 165 4.63 8.24 31.57
CA ALA A 165 5.84 8.75 30.96
C ALA A 165 5.54 9.78 29.88
N TYR A 166 6.46 10.74 29.74
CA TYR A 166 6.51 11.63 28.58
C TYR A 166 7.40 11.02 27.52
N ILE A 167 7.05 11.21 26.25
CA ILE A 167 7.83 10.78 25.10
C ILE A 167 8.49 12.00 24.48
N PHE A 168 9.82 11.96 24.42
CA PHE A 168 10.62 12.97 23.74
C PHE A 168 11.17 12.37 22.46
N ASP A 169 10.81 12.95 21.34
CA ASP A 169 11.36 12.62 20.03
C ASP A 169 12.27 13.77 19.57
N TRP A 170 13.54 13.50 19.42
CA TRP A 170 14.55 14.49 19.07
C TRP A 170 15.01 14.33 17.62
N ASP A 171 14.53 15.18 16.75
CA ASP A 171 15.04 15.31 15.38
C ASP A 171 16.33 16.14 15.36
N ILE A 172 17.45 15.42 15.35
CA ILE A 172 18.80 16.03 15.36
C ILE A 172 19.05 16.85 14.09
N SER A 173 18.53 16.39 12.94
CA SER A 173 18.73 17.05 11.64
C SER A 173 18.03 18.42 11.57
N ASN A 174 16.81 18.47 12.07
CA ASN A 174 16.00 19.69 12.11
C ASN A 174 16.15 20.49 13.41
N LYS A 175 16.91 19.97 14.38
CA LYS A 175 17.12 20.56 15.72
C LYS A 175 15.81 20.88 16.44
N THR A 176 14.87 19.94 16.36
CA THR A 176 13.56 20.05 17.01
C THR A 176 13.33 18.90 17.96
N VAL A 177 12.60 19.20 19.04
CA VAL A 177 12.15 18.20 20.01
C VAL A 177 10.63 18.20 20.04
N VAL A 178 10.05 17.03 19.83
CA VAL A 178 8.61 16.81 19.95
C VAL A 178 8.32 16.13 21.28
N LEU A 179 7.48 16.77 22.08
CA LEU A 179 7.03 16.24 23.36
C LEU A 179 5.61 15.73 23.22
N THR A 180 5.39 14.49 23.62
CA THR A 180 4.07 13.86 23.63
C THR A 180 3.77 13.27 25.02
N HIS A 181 2.55 13.50 25.51
CA HIS A 181 2.02 12.80 26.67
C HIS A 181 0.97 11.79 26.20
N PRO A 182 1.16 10.48 26.45
CA PRO A 182 0.29 9.44 25.90
C PRO A 182 -1.19 9.57 26.28
N SER A 183 -1.49 10.00 27.51
CA SER A 183 -2.89 10.17 27.97
C SER A 183 -3.66 11.25 27.18
N LYS A 184 -2.96 12.18 26.56
CA LYS A 184 -3.57 13.25 25.75
C LYS A 184 -3.62 12.90 24.27
N ARG A 185 -2.92 11.84 23.84
CA ARG A 185 -2.84 11.33 22.45
C ARG A 185 -2.49 12.38 21.39
N ASN A 186 -1.94 13.51 21.82
CA ASN A 186 -1.56 14.61 20.96
C ASN A 186 -0.15 15.09 21.31
N VAL A 187 0.52 15.64 20.30
CA VAL A 187 1.75 16.40 20.53
C VAL A 187 1.44 17.53 21.49
N LEU A 188 2.10 17.56 22.64
CA LEU A 188 1.95 18.65 23.62
C LEU A 188 2.62 19.90 23.13
N GLN A 189 3.84 19.74 22.61
CA GLN A 189 4.60 20.87 22.12
C GLN A 189 5.73 20.37 21.18
N THR A 190 6.04 21.21 20.21
CA THR A 190 7.25 21.11 19.40
C THR A 190 8.09 22.34 19.69
N VAL A 191 9.33 22.14 20.09
CA VAL A 191 10.26 23.21 20.49
C VAL A 191 11.60 23.02 19.76
N SER A 192 12.39 24.10 19.73
CA SER A 192 13.78 23.97 19.30
C SER A 192 14.62 23.21 20.33
N GLU A 193 15.72 22.61 19.86
CA GLU A 193 16.72 21.96 20.74
C GLU A 193 17.20 22.90 21.85
N GLU A 194 17.40 24.18 21.52
CA GLU A 194 17.81 25.21 22.48
C GLU A 194 16.73 25.47 23.55
N GLU A 195 15.47 25.55 23.15
CA GLU A 195 14.36 25.72 24.10
C GLU A 195 14.18 24.51 25.01
N ALA A 196 14.32 23.27 24.46
CA ALA A 196 14.28 22.04 25.23
C ALA A 196 15.41 22.00 26.27
N PHE A 197 16.62 22.36 25.86
CA PHE A 197 17.79 22.43 26.75
C PHE A 197 17.60 23.52 27.83
N ASN A 198 17.05 24.68 27.47
CA ASN A 198 16.80 25.78 28.41
C ASN A 198 15.66 25.48 29.40
N ALA A 199 14.81 24.48 29.12
CA ALA A 199 13.80 23.97 30.05
C ALA A 199 14.42 23.18 31.23
N VAL A 200 15.62 22.59 31.03
CA VAL A 200 16.38 21.96 32.12
C VAL A 200 16.80 23.01 33.16
N PHE A 201 16.68 22.67 34.43
CA PHE A 201 17.08 23.57 35.54
C PHE A 201 18.54 23.97 35.39
N LYS A 202 18.84 25.22 35.69
CA LYS A 202 20.17 25.81 35.46
C LYS A 202 21.29 24.99 36.11
N GLU A 203 21.05 24.54 37.32
CA GLU A 203 22.02 23.75 38.09
C GLU A 203 22.29 22.35 37.49
N ASP A 204 21.32 21.81 36.76
CA ASP A 204 21.41 20.45 36.20
C ASP A 204 21.93 20.44 34.75
N ARG A 205 21.99 21.61 34.09
CA ARG A 205 22.31 21.72 32.64
C ARG A 205 23.67 21.19 32.26
N GLU A 206 24.71 21.44 33.04
CA GLU A 206 26.06 20.95 32.69
C GLU A 206 26.16 19.45 32.77
N ALA A 207 25.56 18.85 33.81
CA ALA A 207 25.51 17.38 33.93
C ALA A 207 24.68 16.75 32.81
N TYR A 208 23.50 17.31 32.50
CA TYR A 208 22.64 16.88 31.42
C TYR A 208 23.34 16.94 30.05
N LYS A 209 24.00 18.08 29.76
CA LYS A 209 24.76 18.27 28.52
C LYS A 209 25.88 17.24 28.37
N LYS A 210 26.63 16.98 29.47
CA LYS A 210 27.69 15.98 29.46
C LYS A 210 27.14 14.59 29.18
N ALA A 211 26.07 14.19 29.86
CA ALA A 211 25.41 12.89 29.64
C ALA A 211 24.90 12.73 28.20
N THR A 212 24.26 13.77 27.65
CA THR A 212 23.78 13.81 26.27
C THR A 212 24.92 13.64 25.26
N VAL A 213 26.02 14.38 25.41
CA VAL A 213 27.19 14.28 24.52
C VAL A 213 27.85 12.90 24.61
N GLU A 214 27.93 12.33 25.81
CA GLU A 214 28.50 10.98 25.99
C GLU A 214 27.61 9.91 25.33
N HIS A 215 26.30 10.02 25.45
CA HIS A 215 25.34 9.14 24.78
C HIS A 215 25.47 9.23 23.24
N PHE A 216 25.46 10.41 22.65
CA PHE A 216 25.61 10.60 21.21
C PHE A 216 26.99 10.16 20.67
N LYS A 217 28.02 10.11 21.49
CA LYS A 217 29.32 9.51 21.11
C LYS A 217 29.35 7.99 21.27
N ASN A 218 28.18 7.35 21.41
CA ASN A 218 28.03 5.90 21.63
C ASN A 218 28.84 5.35 22.83
N LYS A 219 29.04 6.19 23.83
CA LYS A 219 29.74 5.77 25.07
C LYS A 219 28.80 5.09 26.08
N THR A 220 27.50 5.26 25.91
CA THR A 220 26.46 4.65 26.73
C THR A 220 25.44 3.93 25.85
N HIS A 221 24.97 2.77 26.29
CA HIS A 221 23.99 1.98 25.57
C HIS A 221 22.56 2.54 25.74
N LEU A 222 22.30 3.17 26.86
CA LEU A 222 21.05 3.82 27.22
C LEU A 222 21.34 5.25 27.70
N PHE A 223 20.50 6.22 27.36
CA PHE A 223 20.51 7.51 28.00
C PHE A 223 19.74 7.38 29.32
N ASP A 224 20.48 7.53 30.43
CA ASP A 224 19.94 7.47 31.79
C ASP A 224 20.52 8.64 32.57
N HIS A 225 19.67 9.61 32.92
CA HIS A 225 20.08 10.83 33.61
C HIS A 225 18.91 11.47 34.34
N GLU A 226 19.01 11.61 35.63
CA GLU A 226 18.03 12.31 36.44
C GLU A 226 18.27 13.81 36.43
N HIS A 227 17.26 14.61 36.11
CA HIS A 227 17.34 16.06 36.10
C HIS A 227 15.97 16.72 36.34
N ARG A 228 16.00 17.96 36.78
CA ARG A 228 14.80 18.78 36.94
C ARG A 228 14.52 19.56 35.66
N GLN A 229 13.27 19.54 35.23
CA GLN A 229 12.82 20.27 34.05
C GLN A 229 11.59 21.12 34.34
N MET A 230 11.54 22.34 33.77
CA MET A 230 10.40 23.23 33.84
C MET A 230 9.47 22.90 32.65
N PHE A 231 8.35 22.25 32.92
CA PHE A 231 7.41 21.80 31.92
C PHE A 231 6.46 22.88 31.41
N ASP A 232 6.08 23.83 32.30
CA ASP A 232 5.17 24.91 31.95
C ASP A 232 5.71 26.23 32.47
N LYS A 233 6.05 27.10 31.55
CA LYS A 233 6.56 28.45 31.86
C LYS A 233 5.55 29.31 32.63
N LYS A 234 4.24 29.05 32.51
CA LYS A 234 3.18 29.81 33.17
C LYS A 234 3.00 29.39 34.61
N THR A 235 2.98 28.09 34.88
CA THR A 235 2.77 27.54 36.22
C THR A 235 4.08 27.37 37.01
N LYS A 236 5.24 27.50 36.33
CA LYS A 236 6.58 27.27 36.91
C LYS A 236 6.69 25.89 37.56
N LYS A 237 5.88 24.91 37.09
CA LYS A 237 5.92 23.55 37.61
C LYS A 237 7.21 22.88 37.19
N VAL A 238 7.95 22.42 38.21
CA VAL A 238 9.20 21.65 38.03
C VAL A 238 8.91 20.20 38.29
N GLU A 239 9.36 19.37 37.39
CA GLU A 239 9.24 17.92 37.51
C GLU A 239 10.63 17.27 37.38
N TRP A 240 10.81 16.12 38.01
CA TRP A 240 12.00 15.26 37.87
C TRP A 240 11.80 14.28 36.74
N PHE A 241 12.83 14.13 35.96
CA PHE A 241 12.90 13.16 34.85
C PHE A 241 14.13 12.31 34.96
#